data_93db7a26865101aa700b874540260d0e
#
_entry.id   93db7a26865101aa700b874540260d0e
#
_cell.length_a   1.000
_cell.length_b   1.000
_cell.length_c   1.000
_cell.angle_alpha   90.00
_cell.angle_beta   90.00
_cell.angle_gamma   90.00
#
_symmetry.space_group_name_H-M   'P 1'
#
loop_
_entity.id
_entity.type
_entity.pdbx_description
1 polymer ?
#
loop_
_entity_poly.entity_id
_entity_poly.type
_entity_poly.pdbx_seq_one_letter_code
_entity_poly.pdbx_strand_id
1 'polypeptide(L)'
;MQKHSVNAAENFIGGWYLDDISICDELIDHFNKLPESSKAEGSSKGYANNAVNKKSLETYLYGTTDVEKRYNKALQQVIEQYIEQYTYCAHYSPWQINEYPKIQYYKPFEGFLDWHTERTKMEFPIISRHPVFMTYLNDVSDAGETEFYYQKVKVKPEKGLTLIWPADWTFTHRGITSPTEEKYILTGWYNYVS
;
A
#
# COMPACT_ATOMS: atom_id res chain seq x y z
N MET A 1 -3.92 12.51 14.73
CA MET A 1 -4.20 11.54 13.65
C MET A 1 -5.38 10.65 14.03
N GLN A 2 -6.40 10.56 13.16
CA GLN A 2 -7.58 9.74 13.42
C GLN A 2 -7.29 8.27 13.09
N LYS A 3 -7.52 7.37 14.06
CA LYS A 3 -7.41 5.91 13.84
C LYS A 3 -8.63 5.42 13.10
N HIS A 4 -8.41 4.62 12.03
CA HIS A 4 -9.46 3.86 11.36
C HIS A 4 -9.57 2.45 11.97
N SER A 5 -10.76 2.03 12.39
CA SER A 5 -11.00 0.68 12.91
C SER A 5 -11.25 -0.27 11.73
N VAL A 6 -10.31 -1.16 11.48
CA VAL A 6 -10.37 -2.14 10.37
C VAL A 6 -11.18 -3.38 10.76
N ASN A 7 -11.16 -3.73 12.05
CA ASN A 7 -11.92 -4.85 12.62
C ASN A 7 -12.04 -4.67 14.13
N ALA A 8 -13.07 -5.25 14.75
CA ALA A 8 -13.26 -5.25 16.19
C ALA A 8 -12.27 -6.19 16.94
N ALA A 9 -11.70 -7.20 16.24
CA ALA A 9 -10.71 -8.13 16.79
C ALA A 9 -9.28 -7.70 16.43
N GLU A 10 -8.32 -8.06 17.26
CA GLU A 10 -6.89 -7.90 16.97
C GLU A 10 -6.51 -8.77 15.76
N ASN A 11 -6.17 -8.14 14.65
CA ASN A 11 -5.85 -8.83 13.41
C ASN A 11 -4.54 -8.35 12.76
N PHE A 12 -3.77 -7.52 13.46
CA PHE A 12 -2.50 -6.93 13.03
C PHE A 12 -2.58 -6.05 11.75
N ILE A 13 -3.79 -5.68 11.33
CA ILE A 13 -4.02 -4.69 10.28
C ILE A 13 -4.39 -3.38 10.97
N GLY A 14 -3.51 -2.40 10.91
CA GLY A 14 -3.75 -1.06 11.45
C GLY A 14 -4.15 -0.09 10.34
N GLY A 15 -4.97 0.89 10.68
CA GLY A 15 -5.37 1.93 9.74
C GLY A 15 -5.49 3.29 10.41
N TRP A 16 -4.86 4.32 9.82
CA TRP A 16 -4.91 5.71 10.29
C TRP A 16 -5.03 6.65 9.10
N TYR A 17 -5.75 7.74 9.28
CA TYR A 17 -5.82 8.78 8.28
C TYR A 17 -4.62 9.73 8.43
N LEU A 18 -4.06 10.18 7.32
CA LEU A 18 -3.10 11.27 7.33
C LEU A 18 -3.77 12.54 7.87
N ASP A 19 -3.05 13.30 8.69
CA ASP A 19 -3.57 14.57 9.23
C ASP A 19 -3.79 15.62 8.12
N ASP A 20 -2.87 15.67 7.15
CA ASP A 20 -2.95 16.52 5.96
C ASP A 20 -3.31 15.69 4.73
N ILE A 21 -4.61 15.57 4.45
CA ILE A 21 -5.10 14.81 3.28
C ILE A 21 -4.84 15.52 1.95
N SER A 22 -4.43 16.79 1.94
CA SER A 22 -4.08 17.52 0.70
C SER A 22 -2.85 16.89 0.02
N ILE A 23 -1.98 16.23 0.78
CA ILE A 23 -0.85 15.46 0.27
C ILE A 23 -1.32 14.43 -0.78
N CYS A 24 -2.49 13.84 -0.62
CA CYS A 24 -3.02 12.85 -1.56
C CYS A 24 -3.30 13.46 -2.94
N ASP A 25 -3.94 14.63 -2.98
CA ASP A 25 -4.21 15.33 -4.25
C ASP A 25 -2.91 15.77 -4.93
N GLU A 26 -1.97 16.28 -4.15
CA GLU A 26 -0.67 16.71 -4.68
C GLU A 26 0.14 15.53 -5.22
N LEU A 27 0.06 14.33 -4.61
CA LEU A 27 0.69 13.11 -5.12
C LEU A 27 0.03 12.63 -6.41
N ILE A 28 -1.29 12.70 -6.52
CA ILE A 28 -2.01 12.40 -7.77
C ILE A 28 -1.62 13.41 -8.85
N ASP A 29 -1.59 14.68 -8.52
CA ASP A 29 -1.14 15.74 -9.43
C ASP A 29 0.32 15.53 -9.89
N HIS A 30 1.20 15.17 -8.96
CA HIS A 30 2.59 14.82 -9.27
C HIS A 30 2.63 13.66 -10.27
N PHE A 31 1.94 12.56 -9.98
CA PHE A 31 1.85 11.40 -10.87
C PHE A 31 1.33 11.80 -12.27
N ASN A 32 0.27 12.59 -12.35
CA ASN A 32 -0.35 12.98 -13.61
C ASN A 32 0.57 13.88 -14.47
N LYS A 33 1.39 14.73 -13.83
CA LYS A 33 2.35 15.63 -14.52
C LYS A 33 3.62 14.92 -15.00
N LEU A 34 3.90 13.70 -14.51
CA LEU A 34 5.05 12.94 -14.96
C LEU A 34 4.90 12.52 -16.43
N PRO A 35 5.98 12.53 -17.22
CA PRO A 35 5.95 12.01 -18.58
C PRO A 35 5.69 10.51 -18.57
N GLU A 36 5.04 9.99 -19.64
CA GLU A 36 4.73 8.57 -19.76
C GLU A 36 5.96 7.66 -19.64
N SER A 37 7.13 8.15 -20.08
CA SER A 37 8.40 7.43 -19.94
C SER A 37 8.86 7.18 -18.49
N SER A 38 8.28 7.92 -17.53
CA SER A 38 8.55 7.76 -16.09
C SER A 38 7.52 6.84 -15.41
N LYS A 39 6.58 6.31 -16.17
CA LYS A 39 5.54 5.41 -15.70
C LYS A 39 5.73 4.03 -16.34
N ALA A 40 5.58 2.98 -15.57
CA ALA A 40 5.70 1.60 -16.04
C ALA A 40 4.38 0.85 -15.86
N GLU A 41 4.09 -0.06 -16.78
CA GLU A 41 2.97 -0.98 -16.59
C GLU A 41 3.30 -1.98 -15.46
N GLY A 42 2.52 -1.92 -14.39
CA GLY A 42 2.52 -2.95 -13.35
C GLY A 42 1.71 -4.14 -13.83
N SER A 43 2.38 -5.27 -14.03
CA SER A 43 1.73 -6.52 -14.43
C SER A 43 2.21 -7.69 -13.58
N SER A 44 1.31 -8.62 -13.29
CA SER A 44 1.65 -9.95 -12.78
C SER A 44 0.92 -10.99 -13.61
N LYS A 45 1.58 -12.11 -13.86
CA LYS A 45 0.94 -13.29 -14.48
C LYS A 45 0.59 -14.28 -13.40
N GLY A 46 -0.64 -14.76 -13.40
CA GLY A 46 -1.12 -15.79 -12.47
C GLY A 46 -0.32 -17.10 -12.62
N TYR A 47 -0.08 -17.76 -11.51
CA TYR A 47 0.66 -19.03 -11.49
C TYR A 47 -0.05 -20.15 -12.27
N ALA A 48 -1.37 -20.09 -12.39
CA ALA A 48 -2.17 -21.21 -12.93
C ALA A 48 -2.52 -21.10 -14.42
N ASN A 49 -2.57 -19.90 -15.00
CA ASN A 49 -3.19 -19.73 -16.33
C ASN A 49 -2.53 -18.66 -17.23
N ASN A 50 -1.40 -18.07 -16.83
CA ASN A 50 -0.75 -16.95 -17.52
C ASN A 50 -1.68 -15.72 -17.79
N ALA A 51 -2.85 -15.65 -17.15
CA ALA A 51 -3.69 -14.48 -17.23
C ALA A 51 -3.03 -13.27 -16.57
N VAL A 52 -3.26 -12.09 -17.11
CA VAL A 52 -2.80 -10.84 -16.49
C VAL A 52 -3.73 -10.57 -15.30
N ASN A 53 -3.22 -10.78 -14.09
CA ASN A 53 -3.99 -10.66 -12.85
C ASN A 53 -3.70 -9.35 -12.10
N LYS A 54 -2.73 -8.59 -12.57
CA LYS A 54 -2.47 -7.22 -12.15
C LYS A 54 -2.37 -6.34 -13.39
N LYS A 55 -3.08 -5.22 -13.36
CA LYS A 55 -2.97 -4.18 -14.36
C LYS A 55 -3.03 -2.83 -13.67
N SER A 56 -1.97 -2.06 -13.79
CA SER A 56 -1.82 -0.72 -13.20
C SER A 56 -0.81 0.09 -14.00
N LEU A 57 -0.81 1.40 -13.83
CA LEU A 57 0.29 2.28 -14.23
C LEU A 57 1.01 2.74 -12.97
N GLU A 58 2.33 2.60 -12.93
CA GLU A 58 3.12 2.77 -11.69
C GLU A 58 4.27 3.76 -11.88
N THR A 59 4.59 4.51 -10.82
CA THR A 59 5.82 5.30 -10.73
C THR A 59 6.43 5.19 -9.33
N TYR A 60 7.76 5.19 -9.25
CA TYR A 60 8.47 5.20 -7.98
C TYR A 60 8.62 6.61 -7.41
N LEU A 61 8.61 6.71 -6.09
CA LEU A 61 8.88 7.93 -5.34
C LEU A 61 10.29 7.86 -4.76
N TYR A 62 11.11 8.85 -5.07
CA TYR A 62 12.52 8.89 -4.68
C TYR A 62 12.80 9.77 -3.45
N GLY A 63 11.76 10.36 -2.85
CA GLY A 63 11.89 11.26 -1.70
C GLY A 63 12.51 12.62 -2.05
N THR A 64 12.49 13.01 -3.31
CA THR A 64 13.19 14.20 -3.78
C THR A 64 12.32 15.46 -3.79
N THR A 65 11.03 15.31 -4.06
CA THR A 65 10.08 16.44 -4.10
C THR A 65 9.57 16.81 -2.71
N ASP A 66 9.03 18.01 -2.58
CA ASP A 66 8.48 18.48 -1.31
C ASP A 66 7.28 17.64 -0.87
N VAL A 67 6.38 17.30 -1.78
CA VAL A 67 5.22 16.46 -1.46
C VAL A 67 5.63 15.06 -0.99
N GLU A 68 6.66 14.46 -1.62
CA GLU A 68 7.20 13.15 -1.18
C GLU A 68 7.78 13.24 0.23
N LYS A 69 8.51 14.31 0.56
CA LYS A 69 9.06 14.53 1.91
C LYS A 69 7.96 14.71 2.94
N ARG A 70 6.91 15.46 2.61
CA ARG A 70 5.75 15.65 3.50
C ARG A 70 5.01 14.32 3.70
N TYR A 71 4.83 13.53 2.64
CA TYR A 71 4.25 12.19 2.76
C TYR A 71 5.08 11.28 3.68
N ASN A 72 6.41 11.24 3.49
CA ASN A 72 7.29 10.43 4.33
C ASN A 72 7.21 10.83 5.81
N LYS A 73 7.08 12.13 6.10
CA LYS A 73 6.87 12.62 7.47
C LYS A 73 5.50 12.18 8.03
N ALA A 74 4.44 12.23 7.24
CA ALA A 74 3.11 11.77 7.65
C ALA A 74 3.09 10.24 7.86
N LEU A 75 3.74 9.48 6.96
CA LEU A 75 3.89 8.03 7.10
C LEU A 75 4.65 7.65 8.38
N GLN A 76 5.67 8.43 8.76
CA GLN A 76 6.40 8.21 10.02
C GLN A 76 5.46 8.31 11.24
N GLN A 77 4.53 9.25 11.25
CA GLN A 77 3.53 9.33 12.32
C GLN A 77 2.60 8.12 12.34
N VAL A 78 2.21 7.61 11.15
CA VAL A 78 1.36 6.41 11.05
C VAL A 78 2.09 5.18 11.58
N ILE A 79 3.36 4.97 11.22
CA ILE A 79 4.11 3.79 11.69
C ILE A 79 4.36 3.84 13.20
N GLU A 80 4.54 5.02 13.78
CA GLU A 80 4.65 5.19 15.23
C GLU A 80 3.36 4.74 15.94
N GLN A 81 2.19 5.06 15.41
CA GLN A 81 0.90 4.58 15.93
C GLN A 81 0.75 3.07 15.78
N TYR A 82 1.23 2.50 14.67
CA TYR A 82 1.23 1.04 14.48
C TYR A 82 2.13 0.35 15.51
N ILE A 83 3.35 0.87 15.75
CA ILE A 83 4.29 0.35 16.77
C ILE A 83 3.70 0.48 18.18
N GLU A 84 3.04 1.57 18.51
CA GLU A 84 2.37 1.74 19.80
C GLU A 84 1.30 0.67 20.04
N GLN A 85 0.52 0.35 19.00
CA GLN A 85 -0.52 -0.69 19.08
C GLN A 85 0.06 -2.11 19.06
N TYR A 86 1.12 -2.36 18.28
CA TYR A 86 1.71 -3.68 18.06
C TYR A 86 3.21 -3.66 18.38
N THR A 87 3.55 -3.40 19.64
CA THR A 87 4.93 -3.10 20.09
C THR A 87 5.97 -4.14 19.69
N TYR A 88 5.59 -5.41 19.63
CA TYR A 88 6.53 -6.48 19.27
C TYR A 88 6.97 -6.44 17.81
N CYS A 89 6.32 -5.69 16.92
CA CYS A 89 6.79 -5.54 15.55
C CYS A 89 8.15 -4.85 15.44
N ALA A 90 8.48 -4.03 16.43
CA ALA A 90 9.75 -3.28 16.50
C ALA A 90 10.73 -3.80 17.56
N HIS A 91 10.42 -4.94 18.20
CA HIS A 91 11.18 -5.41 19.36
C HIS A 91 12.48 -6.15 19.02
N TYR A 92 12.52 -6.86 17.87
CA TYR A 92 13.59 -7.84 17.63
C TYR A 92 14.73 -7.31 16.79
N SER A 93 14.47 -6.73 15.65
CA SER A 93 15.50 -6.24 14.73
C SER A 93 15.11 -4.88 14.17
N PRO A 94 16.08 -4.00 13.89
CA PRO A 94 15.80 -2.73 13.25
C PRO A 94 15.28 -2.93 11.82
N TRP A 95 14.43 -2.02 11.38
CA TRP A 95 13.89 -2.01 10.03
C TRP A 95 13.62 -0.56 9.58
N GLN A 96 13.69 -0.33 8.28
CA GLN A 96 13.48 0.96 7.65
C GLN A 96 12.94 0.80 6.23
N ILE A 97 12.53 1.88 5.59
CA ILE A 97 12.21 1.87 4.17
C ILE A 97 13.52 1.73 3.38
N ASN A 98 13.64 0.63 2.63
CA ASN A 98 14.84 0.30 1.84
C ASN A 98 14.50 0.01 0.37
N GLU A 99 13.23 0.05 0.03
CA GLU A 99 12.71 0.00 -1.34
C GLU A 99 11.99 1.31 -1.63
N TYR A 100 12.10 1.84 -2.84
CA TYR A 100 11.36 3.05 -3.21
C TYR A 100 9.86 2.76 -3.20
N PRO A 101 9.06 3.52 -2.43
CA PRO A 101 7.60 3.44 -2.52
C PRO A 101 7.12 3.78 -3.92
N LYS A 102 5.93 3.35 -4.26
CA LYS A 102 5.37 3.62 -5.58
C LYS A 102 3.90 4.02 -5.53
N ILE A 103 3.54 4.94 -6.41
CA ILE A 103 2.15 5.22 -6.74
C ILE A 103 1.70 4.19 -7.77
N GLN A 104 0.53 3.62 -7.56
CA GLN A 104 -0.15 2.72 -8.49
C GLN A 104 -1.50 3.31 -8.86
N TYR A 105 -1.69 3.53 -10.14
CA TYR A 105 -2.93 4.00 -10.74
C TYR A 105 -3.66 2.86 -11.42
N TYR A 106 -4.93 2.72 -11.14
CA TYR A 106 -5.83 1.73 -11.69
C TYR A 106 -7.01 2.43 -12.37
N LYS A 107 -7.23 2.15 -13.65
CA LYS A 107 -8.44 2.54 -14.37
C LYS A 107 -9.63 1.70 -13.92
N PRO A 108 -10.88 2.09 -14.25
CA PRO A 108 -12.02 1.20 -14.10
C PRO A 108 -11.74 -0.21 -14.66
N PHE A 109 -12.15 -1.25 -13.92
CA PHE A 109 -11.88 -2.67 -14.17
C PHE A 109 -10.42 -3.11 -14.03
N GLU A 110 -9.47 -2.24 -13.70
CA GLU A 110 -8.08 -2.60 -13.41
C GLU A 110 -7.88 -2.81 -11.90
N GLY A 111 -6.94 -3.69 -11.54
CA GLY A 111 -6.65 -4.02 -10.15
C GLY A 111 -5.52 -5.03 -10.01
N PHE A 112 -5.31 -5.52 -8.79
CA PHE A 112 -4.46 -6.66 -8.49
C PHE A 112 -5.34 -7.79 -7.96
N LEU A 113 -5.86 -8.62 -8.87
CA LEU A 113 -6.90 -9.61 -8.60
C LEU A 113 -6.40 -10.89 -7.93
N ASP A 114 -5.10 -11.21 -8.12
CA ASP A 114 -4.52 -12.39 -7.50
C ASP A 114 -4.41 -12.22 -5.98
N TRP A 115 -4.74 -13.29 -5.28
CA TRP A 115 -4.36 -13.45 -3.90
C TRP A 115 -2.84 -13.52 -3.78
N HIS A 116 -2.23 -12.57 -3.12
CA HIS A 116 -0.78 -12.47 -2.98
C HIS A 116 -0.38 -12.03 -1.59
N THR A 117 0.89 -12.22 -1.31
CA THR A 117 1.58 -11.68 -0.13
C THR A 117 2.80 -10.92 -0.60
N GLU A 118 3.38 -10.11 0.28
CA GLU A 118 4.49 -9.24 -0.10
C GLU A 118 5.87 -9.91 0.01
N ARG A 119 6.00 -10.94 0.83
CA ARG A 119 7.22 -11.73 1.00
C ARG A 119 7.11 -13.05 0.24
N THR A 120 7.32 -12.98 -1.08
CA THR A 120 7.08 -14.11 -2.01
C THR A 120 8.32 -14.88 -2.42
N LYS A 121 9.52 -14.35 -2.13
CA LYS A 121 10.80 -14.92 -2.59
C LYS A 121 11.87 -14.86 -1.52
N MET A 122 12.85 -15.77 -1.62
CA MET A 122 14.01 -15.85 -0.72
C MET A 122 15.19 -14.98 -1.20
N GLU A 123 14.91 -13.87 -1.88
CA GLU A 123 15.92 -12.94 -2.40
C GLU A 123 15.71 -11.52 -1.83
N PHE A 124 16.79 -10.79 -1.62
CA PHE A 124 16.75 -9.40 -1.19
C PHE A 124 16.27 -8.49 -2.35
N PRO A 125 15.48 -7.44 -2.06
CA PRO A 125 15.01 -7.03 -0.72
C PRO A 125 13.76 -7.78 -0.24
N ILE A 126 13.13 -8.61 -1.06
CA ILE A 126 11.80 -9.19 -0.84
C ILE A 126 11.74 -10.02 0.45
N ILE A 127 12.78 -10.81 0.75
CA ILE A 127 12.81 -11.63 1.96
C ILE A 127 12.82 -10.81 3.25
N SER A 128 13.37 -9.59 3.21
CA SER A 128 13.50 -8.72 4.37
C SER A 128 12.26 -7.84 4.62
N ARG A 129 11.24 -7.86 3.76
CA ARG A 129 10.00 -7.10 3.97
C ARG A 129 9.35 -7.49 5.28
N HIS A 130 9.02 -6.49 6.08
CA HIS A 130 8.47 -6.68 7.43
C HIS A 130 7.04 -6.14 7.50
N PRO A 131 6.73 -4.86 7.83
CA PRO A 131 5.41 -4.35 7.55
C PRO A 131 5.32 -3.75 6.14
N VAL A 132 4.14 -3.90 5.59
CA VAL A 132 3.68 -3.20 4.38
C VAL A 132 2.95 -1.95 4.82
N PHE A 133 3.07 -0.89 4.04
CA PHE A 133 2.17 0.26 4.14
C PHE A 133 1.50 0.54 2.81
N MET A 134 0.27 1.00 2.85
CA MET A 134 -0.49 1.41 1.68
C MET A 134 -1.44 2.54 2.04
N THR A 135 -1.35 3.66 1.31
CA THR A 135 -2.24 4.80 1.46
C THR A 135 -3.17 4.88 0.27
N TYR A 136 -4.48 4.98 0.49
CA TYR A 136 -5.43 5.36 -0.55
C TYR A 136 -5.32 6.86 -0.81
N LEU A 137 -5.07 7.26 -2.06
CA LEU A 137 -4.91 8.67 -2.42
C LEU A 137 -6.22 9.32 -2.83
N ASN A 138 -7.25 8.53 -3.14
CA ASN A 138 -8.61 9.01 -3.42
C ASN A 138 -9.65 8.08 -2.83
N ASP A 139 -10.86 8.61 -2.69
CA ASP A 139 -12.04 7.80 -2.37
C ASP A 139 -12.46 6.97 -3.57
N VAL A 140 -12.97 5.76 -3.32
CA VAL A 140 -13.64 4.92 -4.32
C VAL A 140 -14.90 4.35 -3.67
N SER A 141 -16.05 4.70 -4.21
CA SER A 141 -17.35 4.33 -3.64
C SER A 141 -17.93 3.05 -4.23
N ASP A 142 -17.59 2.76 -5.48
CA ASP A 142 -18.06 1.61 -6.24
C ASP A 142 -17.02 0.49 -6.20
N ALA A 143 -17.05 -0.34 -5.17
CA ALA A 143 -16.10 -1.41 -4.88
C ALA A 143 -14.67 -0.88 -4.63
N GLY A 144 -13.62 -1.48 -5.22
CA GLY A 144 -12.22 -1.02 -5.13
C GLY A 144 -11.49 -1.43 -3.85
N GLU A 145 -12.09 -2.21 -2.97
CA GLU A 145 -11.58 -2.58 -1.66
C GLU A 145 -10.25 -3.35 -1.74
N THR A 146 -9.49 -3.28 -0.65
CA THR A 146 -8.43 -4.24 -0.34
C THR A 146 -9.02 -5.34 0.53
N GLU A 147 -8.97 -6.58 0.05
CA GLU A 147 -9.54 -7.75 0.72
C GLU A 147 -8.44 -8.65 1.28
N PHE A 148 -8.54 -8.99 2.58
CA PHE A 148 -7.64 -9.89 3.27
C PHE A 148 -8.28 -11.27 3.44
N TYR A 149 -7.59 -12.31 2.93
CA TYR A 149 -8.16 -13.66 2.81
C TYR A 149 -8.45 -14.31 4.16
N TYR A 150 -7.47 -14.35 5.05
CA TYR A 150 -7.61 -15.05 6.34
C TYR A 150 -8.33 -14.22 7.39
N GLN A 151 -8.13 -12.91 7.40
CA GLN A 151 -8.79 -12.00 8.33
C GLN A 151 -10.26 -11.76 7.98
N LYS A 152 -10.69 -12.11 6.75
CA LYS A 152 -12.06 -11.89 6.24
C LYS A 152 -12.49 -10.43 6.32
N VAL A 153 -11.54 -9.54 6.05
CA VAL A 153 -11.73 -8.08 6.10
C VAL A 153 -11.65 -7.51 4.70
N LYS A 154 -12.55 -6.58 4.39
CA LYS A 154 -12.48 -5.70 3.22
C LYS A 154 -12.38 -4.26 3.71
N VAL A 155 -11.41 -3.54 3.20
CA VAL A 155 -11.20 -2.13 3.54
C VAL A 155 -11.52 -1.28 2.33
N LYS A 156 -12.48 -0.37 2.47
CA LYS A 156 -12.84 0.57 1.42
C LYS A 156 -11.73 1.60 1.22
N PRO A 157 -11.49 2.01 -0.04
CA PRO A 157 -10.62 3.14 -0.31
C PRO A 157 -11.25 4.44 0.20
N GLU A 158 -10.60 5.02 1.18
CA GLU A 158 -10.93 6.34 1.71
C GLU A 158 -9.67 7.21 1.64
N LYS A 159 -9.79 8.38 1.07
CA LYS A 159 -8.66 9.29 0.86
C LYS A 159 -7.90 9.59 2.14
N GLY A 160 -6.58 9.38 2.11
CA GLY A 160 -5.68 9.56 3.23
C GLY A 160 -5.63 8.39 4.21
N LEU A 161 -6.51 7.37 4.07
CA LEU A 161 -6.43 6.17 4.89
C LEU A 161 -5.16 5.39 4.54
N THR A 162 -4.29 5.24 5.52
CA THR A 162 -3.05 4.46 5.42
C THR A 162 -3.18 3.18 6.23
N LEU A 163 -3.07 2.06 5.55
CA LEU A 163 -3.05 0.74 6.16
C LEU A 163 -1.61 0.28 6.39
N ILE A 164 -1.39 -0.44 7.51
CA ILE A 164 -0.14 -1.15 7.79
C ILE A 164 -0.48 -2.56 8.23
N TRP A 165 0.25 -3.55 7.67
CA TRP A 165 0.09 -4.96 8.01
C TRP A 165 1.40 -5.73 7.80
N PRO A 166 1.58 -6.91 8.44
CA PRO A 166 2.75 -7.78 8.22
C PRO A 166 2.84 -8.28 6.78
N ALA A 167 4.06 -8.44 6.25
CA ALA A 167 4.32 -8.86 4.87
C ALA A 167 4.14 -10.37 4.61
N ASP A 168 3.77 -11.15 5.62
CA ASP A 168 3.71 -12.61 5.58
C ASP A 168 2.50 -13.18 4.84
N TRP A 169 2.59 -14.46 4.47
CA TRP A 169 1.52 -15.22 3.80
C TRP A 169 0.20 -15.23 4.59
N THR A 170 0.25 -15.10 5.91
CA THR A 170 -0.93 -14.98 6.76
C THR A 170 -1.77 -13.74 6.45
N PHE A 171 -1.16 -12.74 5.78
CA PHE A 171 -1.80 -11.53 5.28
C PHE A 171 -1.98 -11.55 3.77
N THR A 172 -2.28 -12.73 3.22
CA THR A 172 -2.67 -12.86 1.81
C THR A 172 -3.86 -11.95 1.52
N HIS A 173 -3.71 -11.09 0.52
CA HIS A 173 -4.69 -10.07 0.17
C HIS A 173 -4.78 -9.87 -1.34
N ARG A 174 -5.79 -9.12 -1.78
CA ARG A 174 -5.96 -8.69 -3.18
C ARG A 174 -6.65 -7.34 -3.26
N GLY A 175 -6.51 -6.67 -4.41
CA GLY A 175 -7.30 -5.49 -4.75
C GLY A 175 -8.55 -5.91 -5.53
N ILE A 176 -9.73 -5.51 -5.05
CA ILE A 176 -10.96 -5.60 -5.82
C ILE A 176 -10.99 -4.45 -6.82
N THR A 177 -11.46 -4.69 -8.04
CA THR A 177 -11.60 -3.65 -9.06
C THR A 177 -12.81 -2.76 -8.77
N SER A 178 -12.68 -1.47 -9.06
CA SER A 178 -13.85 -0.62 -9.24
C SER A 178 -14.30 -0.68 -10.71
N PRO A 179 -15.58 -0.91 -11.00
CA PRO A 179 -16.06 -0.91 -12.38
C PRO A 179 -16.23 0.48 -12.97
N THR A 180 -16.35 1.52 -12.15
CA THR A 180 -16.71 2.87 -12.61
C THR A 180 -15.71 3.96 -12.24
N GLU A 181 -14.86 3.71 -11.23
CA GLU A 181 -14.00 4.74 -10.67
C GLU A 181 -12.52 4.39 -10.81
N GLU A 182 -11.70 5.42 -10.96
CA GLU A 182 -10.24 5.32 -10.91
C GLU A 182 -9.77 5.17 -9.46
N LYS A 183 -8.70 4.42 -9.25
CA LYS A 183 -8.09 4.25 -7.93
C LYS A 183 -6.61 4.56 -7.97
N TYR A 184 -6.16 5.39 -7.04
CA TYR A 184 -4.76 5.68 -6.77
C TYR A 184 -4.38 5.19 -5.39
N ILE A 185 -3.31 4.42 -5.29
CA ILE A 185 -2.70 4.04 -4.03
C ILE A 185 -1.21 4.36 -4.04
N LEU A 186 -0.66 4.62 -2.86
CA LEU A 186 0.78 4.66 -2.64
C LEU A 186 1.15 3.49 -1.74
N THR A 187 2.07 2.63 -2.15
CA THR A 187 2.47 1.44 -1.41
C THR A 187 3.98 1.30 -1.31
N GLY A 188 4.44 0.67 -0.23
CA GLY A 188 5.83 0.36 0.01
C GLY A 188 6.03 -0.57 1.20
N TRP A 189 7.29 -0.79 1.53
CA TRP A 189 7.68 -1.76 2.53
C TRP A 189 8.75 -1.20 3.46
N TYR A 190 8.64 -1.56 4.72
CA TYR A 190 9.77 -1.51 5.62
C TYR A 190 10.51 -2.85 5.56
N ASN A 191 11.82 -2.81 5.56
CA ASN A 191 12.67 -3.97 5.43
C ASN A 191 13.57 -4.11 6.65
N TYR A 192 13.76 -5.33 7.13
CA TYR A 192 14.81 -5.59 8.12
C TYR A 192 16.16 -5.17 7.56
N VAL A 193 16.96 -4.54 8.41
CA VAL A 193 18.33 -4.10 8.12
C VAL A 193 19.31 -4.73 9.11
N SER A 194 20.54 -4.94 8.66
CA SER A 194 21.65 -5.46 9.47
C SER A 194 22.31 -4.35 10.28
#